data_388007be9660a5cb7dbd39c7e81538d6
#
_entry.id   388007be9660a5cb7dbd39c7e81538d6
#
_cell.length_a   1.000
_cell.length_b   1.000
_cell.length_c   1.000
_cell.angle_alpha   90.00
_cell.angle_beta   90.00
_cell.angle_gamma   90.00
#
_symmetry.space_group_name_H-M   'P 1'
#
loop_
_entity.id
_entity.type
_entity.pdbx_description
1 polymer ?
#
loop_
_entity_poly.entity_id
_entity_poly.type
_entity_poly.pdbx_seq_one_letter_code
_entity_poly.pdbx_strand_id
1 'polypeptide(L)'
;MLASLKIENVAVIEKAEVNFTPGFNVLTGETGAGKSILIDSINAILGNRTSRELVRSGAQKACIWATFESIPASVKKQLEKCGYEVTDDLLLYREINAEGKGSCRVNGMPATAAVVRDISSGLLSIHGQHDSQSLTNPALHLGLLDQRSEERRVGKECRSRWSPYH
;
A
#
# COMPACT_ATOMS: atom_id res chain seq x y z
N MET A 1 -3.90 -3.65 7.77
CA MET A 1 -4.56 -2.93 6.65
C MET A 1 -4.13 -1.46 6.66
N LEU A 2 -4.28 -0.69 5.55
CA LEU A 2 -4.09 0.76 5.57
C LEU A 2 -5.21 1.39 6.40
N ALA A 3 -4.84 2.04 7.51
CA ALA A 3 -5.78 2.67 8.43
C ALA A 3 -5.94 4.16 8.17
N SER A 4 -4.85 4.87 7.88
CA SER A 4 -4.90 6.28 7.55
C SER A 4 -3.83 6.68 6.53
N LEU A 5 -4.17 7.70 5.74
CA LEU A 5 -3.26 8.36 4.81
C LEU A 5 -3.38 9.86 5.03
N LYS A 6 -2.28 10.51 5.42
CA LYS A 6 -2.20 11.95 5.54
C LYS A 6 -1.23 12.49 4.50
N ILE A 7 -1.62 13.56 3.82
CA ILE A 7 -0.82 14.21 2.80
C ILE A 7 -0.76 15.71 3.06
N GLU A 8 0.40 16.31 2.81
CA GLU A 8 0.62 17.75 2.90
C GLU A 8 1.43 18.23 1.70
N ASN A 9 0.97 19.30 1.06
CA ASN A 9 1.58 19.93 -0.11
C ASN A 9 1.81 18.97 -1.28
N VAL A 10 0.84 18.12 -1.57
CA VAL A 10 0.89 17.16 -2.67
C VAL A 10 0.02 17.65 -3.81
N ALA A 11 0.62 17.93 -4.96
CA ALA A 11 -0.01 18.45 -6.17
C ALA A 11 -0.91 19.67 -5.87
N VAL A 12 -2.23 19.56 -6.05
CA VAL A 12 -3.17 20.65 -5.76
C VAL A 12 -3.66 20.64 -4.30
N ILE A 13 -3.32 19.61 -3.53
CA ILE A 13 -3.81 19.43 -2.16
C ILE A 13 -2.80 20.06 -1.19
N GLU A 14 -3.26 21.02 -0.41
CA GLU A 14 -2.45 21.60 0.66
C GLU A 14 -2.34 20.66 1.85
N LYS A 15 -3.48 20.14 2.31
CA LYS A 15 -3.54 19.18 3.40
C LYS A 15 -4.81 18.33 3.26
N ALA A 16 -4.66 17.03 3.42
CA ALA A 16 -5.78 16.10 3.52
C ALA A 16 -5.41 14.92 4.41
N GLU A 17 -6.41 14.36 5.06
CA GLU A 17 -6.31 13.16 5.85
C GLU A 17 -7.50 12.26 5.52
N VAL A 18 -7.21 11.01 5.19
CA VAL A 18 -8.21 9.99 4.84
C VAL A 18 -8.04 8.83 5.81
N ASN A 19 -9.10 8.51 6.53
CA ASN A 19 -9.17 7.35 7.39
C ASN A 19 -9.96 6.25 6.69
N PHE A 20 -9.40 5.04 6.68
CA PHE A 20 -10.00 3.87 6.06
C PHE A 20 -10.60 2.96 7.12
N THR A 21 -11.75 2.39 6.81
CA THR A 21 -12.41 1.40 7.67
C THR A 21 -12.19 -0.01 7.12
N PRO A 22 -12.27 -1.05 7.96
CA PRO A 22 -12.26 -2.43 7.47
C PRO A 22 -13.35 -2.67 6.43
N GLY A 23 -13.04 -3.44 5.39
CA GLY A 23 -13.93 -3.76 4.30
C GLY A 23 -13.77 -2.87 3.08
N PHE A 24 -14.87 -2.47 2.48
CA PHE A 24 -14.88 -1.74 1.22
C PHE A 24 -14.97 -0.22 1.45
N ASN A 25 -14.00 0.52 0.94
CA ASN A 25 -13.95 1.98 1.00
C ASN A 25 -14.11 2.55 -0.41
N VAL A 26 -15.04 3.47 -0.60
CA VAL A 26 -15.30 4.11 -1.90
C VAL A 26 -14.83 5.55 -1.86
N LEU A 27 -13.97 5.91 -2.80
CA LEU A 27 -13.56 7.29 -3.03
C LEU A 27 -14.37 7.85 -4.20
N THR A 28 -15.28 8.77 -3.90
CA THR A 28 -16.09 9.46 -4.91
C THR A 28 -15.56 10.86 -5.14
N GLY A 29 -15.78 11.39 -6.32
CA GLY A 29 -15.38 12.75 -6.69
C GLY A 29 -15.32 12.93 -8.19
N GLU A 30 -15.32 14.17 -8.65
CA GLU A 30 -15.17 14.49 -10.06
C GLU A 30 -13.82 13.99 -10.61
N THR A 31 -13.82 13.64 -11.90
CA THR A 31 -12.62 13.16 -12.58
C THR A 31 -11.54 14.26 -12.62
N GLY A 32 -10.35 13.92 -12.18
CA GLY A 32 -9.14 14.66 -12.50
C GLY A 32 -8.18 14.96 -11.38
N ALA A 33 -8.58 15.42 -10.21
CA ALA A 33 -7.59 15.93 -9.28
C ALA A 33 -7.39 15.08 -8.00
N GLY A 34 -8.44 14.73 -7.27
CA GLY A 34 -8.28 14.18 -5.93
C GLY A 34 -7.91 12.69 -5.89
N LYS A 35 -8.61 11.85 -6.65
CA LYS A 35 -8.43 10.39 -6.60
C LYS A 35 -7.05 9.93 -7.08
N SER A 36 -6.60 10.48 -8.20
CA SER A 36 -5.27 10.18 -8.76
C SER A 36 -4.16 10.59 -7.80
N ILE A 37 -4.28 11.77 -7.16
CA ILE A 37 -3.31 12.27 -6.19
C ILE A 37 -3.21 11.34 -4.98
N LEU A 38 -4.33 10.77 -4.50
CA LEU A 38 -4.31 9.79 -3.42
C LEU A 38 -3.58 8.51 -3.84
N ILE A 39 -3.84 8.00 -5.04
CA ILE A 39 -3.16 6.81 -5.58
C ILE A 39 -1.66 7.08 -5.75
N ASP A 40 -1.29 8.24 -6.29
CA ASP A 40 0.10 8.65 -6.46
C ASP A 40 0.80 8.79 -5.10
N SER A 41 0.10 9.31 -4.09
CA SER A 41 0.59 9.40 -2.71
C SER A 41 0.81 8.01 -2.10
N ILE A 42 -0.11 7.07 -2.31
CA ILE A 42 0.05 5.68 -1.87
C ILE A 42 1.24 5.04 -2.59
N ASN A 43 1.37 5.20 -3.90
CA ASN A 43 2.54 4.71 -4.65
C ASN A 43 3.85 5.30 -4.11
N ALA A 44 3.86 6.60 -3.82
CA ALA A 44 5.03 7.27 -3.25
C ALA A 44 5.41 6.69 -1.89
N ILE A 45 4.45 6.52 -0.98
CA ILE A 45 4.73 6.02 0.38
C ILE A 45 5.19 4.56 0.38
N LEU A 46 4.81 3.75 -0.60
CA LEU A 46 5.26 2.37 -0.77
C LEU A 46 6.68 2.25 -1.36
N GLY A 47 7.39 3.36 -1.54
CA GLY A 47 8.77 3.36 -2.00
C GLY A 47 8.94 3.41 -3.53
N ASN A 48 7.86 3.60 -4.29
CA ASN A 48 7.94 3.75 -5.73
C ASN A 48 8.61 5.07 -6.12
N ARG A 49 9.05 5.16 -7.38
CA ARG A 49 9.64 6.38 -7.92
C ARG A 49 8.62 7.51 -7.90
N THR A 50 9.06 8.68 -7.50
CA THR A 50 8.27 9.90 -7.48
C THR A 50 8.94 10.97 -8.32
N SER A 51 8.13 11.84 -8.92
CA SER A 51 8.62 13.02 -9.61
C SER A 51 8.47 14.26 -8.73
N ARG A 52 9.23 15.32 -9.04
CA ARG A 52 9.07 16.64 -8.41
C ARG A 52 7.68 17.24 -8.62
N GLU A 53 6.96 16.78 -9.65
CA GLU A 53 5.60 17.23 -9.97
C GLU A 53 4.58 16.87 -8.88
N LEU A 54 4.93 15.91 -8.02
CA LEU A 54 4.12 15.59 -6.86
C LEU A 54 4.15 16.68 -5.79
N VAL A 55 5.16 17.54 -5.80
CA VAL A 55 5.26 18.67 -4.87
C VAL A 55 4.36 19.80 -5.34
N ARG A 56 3.53 20.32 -4.45
CA ARG A 56 2.64 21.44 -4.74
C ARG A 56 3.43 22.66 -5.22
N SER A 57 2.92 23.31 -6.25
CA SER A 57 3.51 24.55 -6.77
C SER A 57 3.62 25.60 -5.67
N GLY A 58 4.81 26.17 -5.50
CA GLY A 58 5.11 27.13 -4.44
C GLY A 58 5.48 26.52 -3.08
N ALA A 59 5.33 25.20 -2.88
CA ALA A 59 5.79 24.52 -1.67
C ALA A 59 7.24 24.05 -1.81
N GLN A 60 7.97 24.04 -0.69
CA GLN A 60 9.35 23.54 -0.67
C GLN A 60 9.42 22.01 -0.66
N LYS A 61 8.40 21.35 -0.11
CA LYS A 61 8.32 19.90 0.02
C LYS A 61 6.89 19.41 0.12
N ALA A 62 6.69 18.17 -0.29
CA ALA A 62 5.50 17.36 -0.05
C ALA A 62 5.80 16.32 1.02
N CYS A 63 4.84 16.08 1.92
CA CYS A 63 4.96 15.10 2.98
C CYS A 63 3.77 14.14 2.95
N ILE A 64 4.05 12.86 3.10
CA ILE A 64 3.05 11.79 3.08
C ILE A 64 3.30 10.88 4.28
N TRP A 65 2.24 10.56 5.02
CA TRP A 65 2.22 9.60 6.11
C TRP A 65 1.17 8.53 5.82
N ALA A 66 1.51 7.29 6.08
CA ALA A 66 0.58 6.18 6.02
C ALA A 66 0.71 5.31 7.26
N THR A 67 -0.40 5.03 7.92
CA THR A 67 -0.47 4.12 9.06
C THR A 67 -1.13 2.82 8.62
N PHE A 68 -0.45 1.71 8.88
CA PHE A 68 -0.96 0.37 8.62
C PHE A 68 -1.16 -0.33 9.95
N GLU A 69 -2.35 -0.87 10.16
CA GLU A 69 -2.69 -1.66 11.34
C GLU A 69 -2.70 -3.16 11.00
N SER A 70 -2.41 -3.97 12.02
CA SER A 70 -2.43 -5.44 11.90
C SER A 70 -1.63 -5.94 10.70
N ILE A 71 -0.34 -5.60 10.64
CA ILE A 71 0.52 -5.97 9.52
C ILE A 71 0.74 -7.48 9.44
N PRO A 72 0.82 -8.06 8.22
CA PRO A 72 1.05 -9.49 8.02
C PRO A 72 2.39 -9.97 8.60
N ALA A 73 2.45 -11.24 8.97
CA ALA A 73 3.68 -11.87 9.48
C ALA A 73 4.86 -11.79 8.49
N SER A 74 4.59 -11.80 7.19
CA SER A 74 5.59 -11.61 6.14
C SER A 74 6.28 -10.23 6.23
N VAL A 75 5.50 -9.18 6.49
CA VAL A 75 5.99 -7.81 6.67
C VAL A 75 6.79 -7.68 7.96
N LYS A 76 6.31 -8.31 9.06
CA LYS A 76 7.05 -8.35 10.34
C LYS A 76 8.44 -8.98 10.17
N LYS A 77 8.53 -10.11 9.47
CA LYS A 77 9.81 -10.74 9.14
C LYS A 77 10.72 -9.84 8.30
N GLN A 78 10.15 -9.07 7.40
CA GLN A 78 10.94 -8.16 6.57
C GLN A 78 11.46 -6.96 7.37
N LEU A 79 10.65 -6.43 8.30
CA LEU A 79 11.09 -5.39 9.25
C LEU A 79 12.27 -5.88 10.08
N GLU A 80 12.18 -7.08 10.64
CA GLU A 80 13.25 -7.71 11.42
C GLU A 80 14.53 -7.87 10.60
N LYS A 81 14.43 -8.38 9.36
CA LYS A 81 15.58 -8.52 8.45
C LYS A 81 16.25 -7.20 8.14
N CYS A 82 15.49 -6.11 8.05
CA CYS A 82 16.00 -4.78 7.79
C CYS A 82 16.46 -4.04 9.06
N GLY A 83 16.36 -4.67 10.24
CA GLY A 83 16.80 -4.11 11.52
C GLY A 83 15.86 -3.06 12.12
N TYR A 84 14.59 -3.08 11.72
CA TYR A 84 13.56 -2.22 12.30
C TYR A 84 12.82 -2.92 13.43
N GLU A 85 12.30 -2.14 14.37
CA GLU A 85 11.43 -2.66 15.42
C GLU A 85 10.17 -3.30 14.83
N VAL A 86 9.84 -4.49 15.31
CA VAL A 86 8.65 -5.24 14.87
C VAL A 86 7.49 -4.88 15.79
N THR A 87 6.53 -4.15 15.23
CA THR A 87 5.31 -3.74 15.89
C THR A 87 4.10 -4.33 15.15
N ASP A 88 2.92 -4.28 15.76
CA ASP A 88 1.67 -4.69 15.10
C ASP A 88 1.22 -3.67 14.06
N ASP A 89 1.56 -2.41 14.29
CA ASP A 89 1.26 -1.30 13.42
C ASP A 89 2.55 -0.78 12.77
N LEU A 90 2.42 -0.22 11.60
CA LEU A 90 3.54 0.31 10.82
C LEU A 90 3.23 1.73 10.38
N LEU A 91 4.11 2.67 10.74
CA LEU A 91 4.07 4.03 10.26
C LEU A 91 5.14 4.23 9.18
N LEU A 92 4.68 4.54 7.97
CA LEU A 92 5.55 4.99 6.88
C LEU A 92 5.45 6.49 6.71
N TYR A 93 6.59 7.12 6.48
CA TYR A 93 6.71 8.53 6.13
C TYR A 93 7.55 8.72 4.90
N ARG A 94 7.10 9.59 4.01
CA ARG A 94 7.86 10.03 2.84
C ARG A 94 7.83 11.54 2.70
N GLU A 95 8.99 12.11 2.46
CA GLU A 95 9.18 13.50 2.11
C GLU A 95 9.78 13.60 0.71
N ILE A 96 9.32 14.54 -0.08
CA ILE A 96 9.84 14.82 -1.43
C ILE A 96 10.03 16.33 -1.50
N ASN A 97 11.24 16.80 -1.80
CA ASN A 97 11.50 18.22 -1.95
C ASN A 97 11.26 18.69 -3.40
N ALA A 98 11.26 20.00 -3.62
CA ALA A 98 11.07 20.61 -4.93
C ALA A 98 12.14 20.23 -5.98
N GLU A 99 13.28 19.70 -5.55
CA GLU A 99 14.34 19.17 -6.43
C GLU A 99 14.08 17.71 -6.84
N GLY A 100 13.04 17.05 -6.31
CA GLY A 100 12.73 15.65 -6.57
C GLY A 100 13.51 14.68 -5.68
N LYS A 101 14.35 15.16 -4.74
CA LYS A 101 14.99 14.33 -3.75
C LYS A 101 13.99 13.99 -2.65
N GLY A 102 14.05 12.78 -2.13
CA GLY A 102 13.14 12.34 -1.08
C GLY A 102 13.83 11.61 0.05
N SER A 103 13.24 11.67 1.22
CA SER A 103 13.60 10.86 2.38
C SER A 103 12.43 9.97 2.79
N CYS A 104 12.74 8.82 3.37
CA CYS A 104 11.75 7.88 3.90
C CYS A 104 12.06 7.58 5.36
N ARG A 105 11.01 7.24 6.11
CA ARG A 105 11.13 6.72 7.46
C ARG A 105 10.16 5.57 7.68
N VAL A 106 10.61 4.61 8.47
CA VAL A 106 9.85 3.46 8.93
C VAL A 106 9.81 3.51 10.45
N ASN A 107 8.64 3.63 11.05
CA ASN A 107 8.45 3.81 12.49
C ASN A 107 9.35 4.93 13.09
N GLY A 108 9.51 6.04 12.35
CA GLY A 108 10.36 7.15 12.75
C GLY A 108 11.84 7.00 12.42
N MET A 109 12.35 5.80 12.14
CA MET A 109 13.73 5.53 11.77
C MET A 109 13.99 5.81 10.29
N PRO A 110 15.14 6.40 9.94
CA PRO A 110 15.49 6.64 8.53
C PRO A 110 15.51 5.35 7.71
N ALA A 111 15.01 5.42 6.48
CA ALA A 111 14.98 4.31 5.54
C ALA A 111 15.29 4.77 4.12
N THR A 112 15.73 3.86 3.27
CA THR A 112 15.82 4.10 1.83
C THR A 112 14.52 3.72 1.14
N ALA A 113 14.25 4.29 -0.04
CA ALA A 113 13.07 3.92 -0.82
C ALA A 113 13.06 2.43 -1.22
N ALA A 114 14.25 1.83 -1.42
CA ALA A 114 14.39 0.41 -1.71
C ALA A 114 13.92 -0.45 -0.52
N VAL A 115 14.39 -0.14 0.69
CA VAL A 115 13.99 -0.83 1.93
C VAL A 115 12.48 -0.69 2.16
N VAL A 116 11.93 0.53 1.99
CA VAL A 116 10.48 0.73 2.11
C VAL A 116 9.72 -0.12 1.10
N ARG A 117 10.18 -0.21 -0.14
CA ARG A 117 9.56 -1.06 -1.18
C ARG A 117 9.57 -2.53 -0.80
N ASP A 118 10.67 -3.03 -0.28
CA ASP A 118 10.79 -4.42 0.15
C ASP A 118 9.83 -4.74 1.30
N ILE A 119 9.75 -3.86 2.29
CA ILE A 119 8.80 -3.98 3.41
C ILE A 119 7.35 -3.90 2.91
N SER A 120 7.08 -2.97 2.00
CA SER A 120 5.72 -2.68 1.51
C SER A 120 5.16 -3.72 0.54
N SER A 121 6.00 -4.59 -0.01
CA SER A 121 5.58 -5.59 -1.00
C SER A 121 4.47 -6.53 -0.52
N GLY A 122 4.34 -6.72 0.79
CA GLY A 122 3.30 -7.52 1.44
C GLY A 122 2.15 -6.72 2.07
N LEU A 123 2.15 -5.38 1.95
CA LEU A 123 1.15 -4.52 2.62
C LEU A 123 -0.06 -4.22 1.75
N LEU A 124 0.18 -3.87 0.50
CA LEU A 124 -0.83 -3.36 -0.42
C LEU A 124 -0.52 -3.77 -1.86
N SER A 125 -1.54 -4.17 -2.59
CA SER A 125 -1.48 -4.36 -4.03
C SER A 125 -2.33 -3.28 -4.69
N ILE A 126 -1.73 -2.50 -5.59
CA ILE A 126 -2.44 -1.47 -6.35
C ILE A 126 -2.68 -2.00 -7.76
N HIS A 127 -3.95 -2.09 -8.12
CA HIS A 127 -4.37 -2.46 -9.47
C HIS A 127 -4.89 -1.21 -10.18
N GLY A 128 -4.04 -0.59 -10.99
CA GLY A 128 -4.40 0.56 -11.82
C GLY A 128 -4.65 0.17 -13.28
N GLN A 129 -5.10 1.13 -14.08
CA GLN A 129 -5.35 0.94 -15.52
C GLN A 129 -4.09 0.55 -16.32
N HIS A 130 -2.90 0.72 -15.76
CA HIS A 130 -1.62 0.50 -16.43
C HIS A 130 -0.67 -0.47 -15.71
N ASP A 131 -1.04 -1.05 -14.57
CA ASP A 131 -0.12 -1.87 -13.78
C ASP A 131 -0.72 -3.18 -13.32
N SER A 132 -0.52 -4.19 -14.16
CA SER A 132 -0.61 -5.58 -13.74
C SER A 132 0.76 -6.11 -13.31
N GLN A 133 1.48 -5.42 -12.40
CA GLN A 133 2.84 -5.84 -12.01
C GLN A 133 2.88 -7.26 -11.43
N SER A 134 1.81 -7.70 -10.74
CA SER A 134 1.66 -9.08 -10.29
C SER A 134 1.41 -10.06 -11.44
N LEU A 135 0.81 -9.61 -12.56
CA LEU A 135 0.54 -10.41 -13.74
C LEU A 135 1.72 -10.43 -14.73
N THR A 136 2.67 -9.49 -14.62
CA THR A 136 3.86 -9.47 -15.47
C THR A 136 4.99 -10.35 -14.93
N ASN A 137 4.88 -10.85 -13.69
CA ASN A 137 5.86 -11.77 -13.12
C ASN A 137 5.34 -13.21 -13.16
N PRO A 138 5.82 -14.06 -14.09
CA PRO A 138 5.36 -15.45 -14.23
C PRO A 138 5.53 -16.31 -12.98
N ALA A 139 6.51 -15.99 -12.13
CA ALA A 139 6.78 -16.72 -10.90
C ALA A 139 5.67 -16.57 -9.82
N LEU A 140 4.86 -15.52 -9.93
CA LEU A 140 3.73 -15.29 -9.00
C LEU A 140 2.42 -15.91 -9.47
N HIS A 141 2.32 -16.31 -10.75
CA HIS A 141 1.09 -16.83 -11.33
C HIS A 141 0.64 -18.15 -10.68
N LEU A 142 1.58 -19.03 -10.38
CA LEU A 142 1.29 -20.31 -9.73
C LEU A 142 0.70 -20.11 -8.33
N GLY A 143 1.28 -19.21 -7.52
CA GLY A 143 0.77 -18.90 -6.19
C GLY A 143 -0.62 -18.28 -6.18
N LEU A 144 -0.96 -17.46 -7.18
CA LEU A 144 -2.30 -16.86 -7.34
C LEU A 144 -3.35 -17.90 -7.75
N LEU A 145 -2.95 -18.89 -8.55
CA LEU A 145 -3.84 -19.99 -8.96
C LEU A 145 -4.08 -20.98 -7.82
N ASP A 146 -3.05 -21.25 -7.00
CA ASP A 146 -3.16 -22.18 -5.88
C ASP A 146 -4.02 -21.63 -4.75
N GLN A 147 -3.97 -20.34 -4.44
CA GLN A 147 -4.87 -19.71 -3.47
C GLN A 147 -6.33 -19.84 -3.87
N ARG A 148 -6.66 -19.74 -5.16
CA ARG A 148 -8.03 -19.92 -5.66
C ARG A 148 -8.47 -21.40 -5.65
N SER A 149 -7.55 -22.34 -5.75
CA SER A 149 -7.85 -23.77 -5.68
C SER A 149 -8.18 -24.23 -4.27
N GLU A 150 -7.59 -23.63 -3.24
CA GLU A 150 -7.89 -23.92 -1.84
C GLU A 150 -9.29 -23.43 -1.43
N GLU A 151 -9.69 -22.22 -1.84
CA GLU A 151 -11.05 -21.73 -1.61
C GLU A 151 -12.13 -22.63 -2.26
N ARG A 152 -11.83 -23.22 -3.42
CA ARG A 152 -12.74 -24.16 -4.10
C ARG A 152 -12.82 -25.52 -3.41
N ARG A 153 -11.77 -25.96 -2.72
CA ARG A 153 -11.77 -27.22 -1.94
C ARG A 153 -12.64 -27.09 -0.69
N VAL A 154 -12.50 -26.00 0.04
CA VAL A 154 -13.35 -25.70 1.22
C VAL A 154 -14.83 -25.66 0.84
N GLY A 155 -15.18 -25.07 -0.29
CA GLY A 155 -16.57 -25.04 -0.78
C GLY A 155 -17.13 -26.40 -1.22
N LYS A 156 -16.29 -27.35 -1.63
CA LYS A 156 -16.72 -28.71 -1.99
C LYS A 156 -16.89 -29.63 -0.80
N GLU A 157 -16.09 -29.49 0.22
CA GLU A 157 -16.21 -30.30 1.45
C GLU A 157 -17.49 -29.97 2.23
N CYS A 158 -17.97 -28.74 2.19
CA CYS A 158 -19.27 -28.38 2.77
C CYS A 158 -20.48 -28.98 2.02
N ARG A 159 -20.35 -29.28 0.72
CA ARG A 159 -21.47 -29.86 -0.07
C ARG A 159 -21.60 -31.37 0.06
N SER A 160 -20.56 -32.11 0.45
CA SER A 160 -20.59 -33.56 0.58
C SER A 160 -21.16 -34.05 1.91
N ARG A 161 -21.47 -33.16 2.84
CA ARG A 161 -22.00 -33.52 4.18
C ARG A 161 -23.52 -33.46 4.32
N TRP A 162 -24.23 -33.15 3.23
CA TRP A 162 -25.70 -33.18 3.19
C TRP A 162 -26.16 -34.24 2.20
N SER A 163 -26.18 -35.50 2.65
CA SER A 163 -26.98 -36.55 2.05
C SER A 163 -28.19 -36.78 2.96
N PRO A 164 -29.41 -36.55 2.50
CA PRO A 164 -30.56 -36.87 3.29
C PRO A 164 -30.79 -38.40 3.27
N TYR A 165 -30.94 -38.95 4.43
CA TYR A 165 -31.37 -40.33 4.67
C TYR A 165 -32.74 -40.57 4.06
N HIS A 166 -32.87 -41.72 3.37
CA HIS A 166 -34.07 -42.50 3.31
C HIS A 166 -34.15 -43.37 4.55
#